data_848d3ce0e20cb395f024315175a1b302
#
_entry.id   848d3ce0e20cb395f024315175a1b302
#
_cell.length_a   1.000
_cell.length_b   1.000
_cell.length_c   1.000
_cell.angle_alpha   90.00
_cell.angle_beta   90.00
_cell.angle_gamma   90.00
#
_symmetry.space_group_name_H-M   'P 1'
#
loop_
_entity.id
_entity.type
_entity.pdbx_description
1 polymer ?
#
loop_
_entity_poly.entity_id
_entity_poly.type
_entity_poly.pdbx_seq_one_letter_code
_entity_poly.pdbx_strand_id
1 'polypeptide(L)'
;IRVVVIAAEGDVFCAGADLRREKAESNVPKIEGSDDISLLIRHLYKPVICKIQGSVHAGALLMVTNSTHAIAVEDAKFSAPEILRGVWPHMVMAGLFRVMPKRAGLDFCMRGQPIDAKKAEEWGLINESVPNEKLDDAVQKLASDLANLAPGTMQFGLEAYVNQDAMDFDEALPYLGKKSAETFAGPDAQEGIAAFLEKREP
;
A
#
# COMPACT_ATOMS: atom_id res chain seq x y z
N ILE A 1 14.30 -5.36 -9.43
CA ILE A 1 13.51 -5.31 -8.17
C ILE A 1 12.10 -5.76 -8.50
N ARG A 2 11.60 -6.81 -7.81
CA ARG A 2 10.26 -7.39 -8.00
C ARG A 2 9.27 -6.93 -6.93
N VAL A 3 9.74 -6.75 -5.69
CA VAL A 3 8.96 -6.31 -4.51
C VAL A 3 9.71 -5.22 -3.79
N VAL A 4 8.99 -4.25 -3.24
CA VAL A 4 9.53 -3.19 -2.39
C VAL A 4 8.99 -3.36 -0.98
N VAL A 5 9.85 -3.27 0.04
CA VAL A 5 9.44 -3.24 1.44
C VAL A 5 9.78 -1.87 2.02
N ILE A 6 8.77 -1.18 2.55
CA ILE A 6 8.92 0.06 3.29
C ILE A 6 8.98 -0.32 4.77
N ALA A 7 10.10 -0.03 5.41
CA ALA A 7 10.33 -0.28 6.82
C ALA A 7 10.89 0.96 7.51
N ALA A 8 10.77 1.03 8.82
CA ALA A 8 11.37 2.09 9.63
C ALA A 8 12.16 1.49 10.80
N GLU A 9 13.04 2.29 11.38
CA GLU A 9 13.78 1.95 12.59
C GLU A 9 13.16 2.61 13.82
N GLY A 10 13.36 2.02 15.00
CA GLY A 10 12.84 2.53 16.28
C GLY A 10 11.39 2.12 16.54
N ASP A 11 10.78 2.75 17.55
CA ASP A 11 9.48 2.35 18.12
C ASP A 11 8.26 2.90 17.38
N VAL A 12 8.48 3.78 16.40
CA VAL A 12 7.42 4.42 15.59
C VAL A 12 7.71 4.21 14.14
N PHE A 13 6.73 3.67 13.39
CA PHE A 13 6.88 3.54 11.95
C PHE A 13 6.99 4.91 11.26
N CYS A 14 6.02 5.79 11.52
CA CYS A 14 6.07 7.17 11.07
C CYS A 14 5.01 8.02 11.79
N ALA A 15 5.41 9.21 12.26
CA ALA A 15 4.53 10.14 12.97
C ALA A 15 3.85 11.17 12.06
N GLY A 16 4.07 11.11 10.73
CA GLY A 16 3.55 12.08 9.77
C GLY A 16 4.55 13.22 9.47
N ALA A 17 4.03 14.31 8.94
CA ALA A 17 4.85 15.47 8.58
C ALA A 17 5.40 16.20 9.81
N ASP A 18 6.63 16.70 9.70
CA ASP A 18 7.20 17.58 10.73
C ASP A 18 6.51 18.95 10.69
N LEU A 19 5.79 19.28 11.74
CA LEU A 19 5.05 20.54 11.87
C LEU A 19 5.93 21.72 12.34
N ARG A 20 7.18 21.49 12.69
CA ARG A 20 8.13 22.55 13.02
C ARG A 20 8.41 23.38 11.77
N ARG A 21 8.26 24.69 11.89
CA ARG A 21 8.44 25.62 10.75
C ARG A 21 9.89 25.84 10.33
N GLU A 22 10.86 25.42 11.10
CA GLU A 22 12.27 25.44 10.72
C GLU A 22 12.48 24.39 9.63
N LYS A 23 12.69 24.89 8.42
CA LYS A 23 13.11 24.03 7.31
C LYS A 23 14.48 23.46 7.66
N ALA A 24 14.49 22.25 8.22
CA ALA A 24 15.72 21.47 8.18
C ALA A 24 16.12 21.37 6.69
N GLU A 25 17.34 21.74 6.35
CA GLU A 25 17.89 21.49 5.03
C GLU A 25 17.83 19.98 4.81
N SER A 26 16.90 19.55 3.99
CA SER A 26 16.77 18.15 3.65
C SER A 26 17.86 17.79 2.66
N ASN A 27 18.79 16.94 3.08
CA ASN A 27 19.78 16.34 2.18
C ASN A 27 19.18 15.22 1.30
N VAL A 28 17.86 15.01 1.39
CA VAL A 28 17.17 14.02 0.56
C VAL A 28 17.07 14.57 -0.87
N PRO A 29 17.54 13.83 -1.89
CA PRO A 29 17.38 14.22 -3.28
C PRO A 29 15.90 14.46 -3.61
N LYS A 30 15.60 15.62 -4.19
CA LYS A 30 14.27 15.86 -4.74
C LYS A 30 14.16 15.12 -6.07
N ILE A 31 13.13 14.31 -6.21
CA ILE A 31 12.78 13.66 -7.47
C ILE A 31 11.86 14.63 -8.21
N GLU A 32 12.30 15.16 -9.35
CA GLU A 32 11.47 16.04 -10.17
C GLU A 32 10.13 15.37 -10.52
N GLY A 33 9.01 16.06 -10.26
CA GLY A 33 7.66 15.64 -10.63
C GLY A 33 6.96 14.72 -9.64
N SER A 34 7.54 14.41 -8.46
CA SER A 34 6.91 13.54 -7.49
C SER A 34 7.14 13.99 -6.05
N ASP A 35 6.43 15.04 -5.65
CA ASP A 35 6.43 15.49 -4.25
C ASP A 35 5.48 14.66 -3.36
N ASP A 36 4.68 13.75 -3.95
CA ASP A 36 3.68 12.96 -3.22
C ASP A 36 4.05 11.48 -3.19
N ILE A 37 4.35 10.99 -1.97
CA ILE A 37 4.73 9.59 -1.72
C ILE A 37 3.63 8.61 -2.17
N SER A 38 2.35 9.00 -2.12
CA SER A 38 1.24 8.16 -2.53
C SER A 38 1.28 7.88 -4.03
N LEU A 39 1.53 8.92 -4.83
CA LEU A 39 1.65 8.80 -6.28
C LEU A 39 2.87 7.97 -6.66
N LEU A 40 4.00 8.19 -5.97
CA LEU A 40 5.20 7.37 -6.17
C LEU A 40 4.93 5.88 -5.95
N ILE A 41 4.32 5.53 -4.81
CA ILE A 41 4.00 4.14 -4.47
C ILE A 41 3.05 3.54 -5.52
N ARG A 42 1.98 4.23 -5.85
CA ARG A 42 0.98 3.76 -6.82
C ARG A 42 1.56 3.53 -8.22
N HIS A 43 2.45 4.41 -8.68
CA HIS A 43 3.03 4.34 -10.03
C HIS A 43 4.29 3.48 -10.12
N LEU A 44 4.71 2.82 -9.04
CA LEU A 44 5.75 1.80 -9.13
C LEU A 44 5.31 0.57 -9.92
N TYR A 45 4.00 0.29 -9.94
CA TYR A 45 3.41 -0.90 -10.55
C TYR A 45 4.13 -2.19 -10.12
N LYS A 46 4.52 -2.23 -8.86
CA LYS A 46 5.17 -3.36 -8.19
C LYS A 46 4.50 -3.59 -6.84
N PRO A 47 4.52 -4.81 -6.31
CA PRO A 47 4.12 -5.02 -4.92
C PRO A 47 4.96 -4.16 -3.98
N VAL A 48 4.28 -3.42 -3.12
CA VAL A 48 4.86 -2.62 -2.05
C VAL A 48 4.27 -3.10 -0.73
N ILE A 49 5.11 -3.47 0.22
CA ILE A 49 4.73 -3.99 1.53
C ILE A 49 5.18 -2.99 2.59
N CYS A 50 4.27 -2.46 3.40
CA CYS A 50 4.61 -1.76 4.62
C CYS A 50 4.87 -2.77 5.75
N LYS A 51 6.11 -2.78 6.26
CA LYS A 51 6.53 -3.52 7.45
C LYS A 51 6.42 -2.60 8.66
N ILE A 52 5.36 -2.74 9.44
CA ILE A 52 4.97 -1.76 10.47
C ILE A 52 5.32 -2.30 11.85
N GLN A 53 6.49 -1.90 12.36
CA GLN A 53 7.01 -2.30 13.68
C GLN A 53 6.49 -1.42 14.83
N GLY A 54 5.71 -0.38 14.54
CA GLY A 54 5.24 0.56 15.54
C GLY A 54 4.14 1.47 15.02
N SER A 55 3.85 2.54 15.74
CA SER A 55 2.69 3.39 15.46
C SER A 55 2.78 4.17 14.15
N VAL A 56 1.61 4.41 13.54
CA VAL A 56 1.41 5.15 12.27
C VAL A 56 0.44 6.30 12.51
N HIS A 57 0.86 7.52 12.24
CA HIS A 57 0.04 8.70 12.51
C HIS A 57 -0.02 9.68 11.35
N ALA A 58 -1.18 10.32 11.17
CA ALA A 58 -1.37 11.44 10.24
C ALA A 58 -0.94 11.09 8.79
N GLY A 59 -0.13 11.94 8.16
CA GLY A 59 0.37 11.75 6.80
C GLY A 59 1.14 10.44 6.55
N ALA A 60 1.59 9.74 7.59
CA ALA A 60 2.18 8.40 7.45
C ALA A 60 1.20 7.37 6.87
N LEU A 61 -0.10 7.56 7.10
CA LEU A 61 -1.16 6.73 6.52
C LEU A 61 -1.16 6.73 4.99
N LEU A 62 -0.60 7.77 4.35
CA LEU A 62 -0.44 7.82 2.90
C LEU A 62 0.42 6.68 2.36
N MET A 63 1.47 6.28 3.08
CA MET A 63 2.29 5.13 2.70
C MET A 63 1.49 3.82 2.85
N VAL A 64 0.83 3.65 4.00
CA VAL A 64 0.08 2.42 4.31
C VAL A 64 -1.07 2.19 3.33
N THR A 65 -1.88 3.23 3.10
CA THR A 65 -3.09 3.12 2.25
C THR A 65 -2.82 3.01 0.76
N ASN A 66 -1.63 3.37 0.29
CA ASN A 66 -1.24 3.28 -1.12
C ASN A 66 -0.29 2.10 -1.39
N SER A 67 0.22 1.42 -0.36
CA SER A 67 0.94 0.17 -0.51
C SER A 67 -0.02 -0.97 -0.86
N THR A 68 0.48 -2.00 -1.55
CA THR A 68 -0.35 -3.17 -1.90
C THR A 68 -0.64 -4.04 -0.68
N HIS A 69 0.28 -4.05 0.28
CA HIS A 69 0.15 -4.80 1.52
C HIS A 69 0.70 -4.00 2.71
N ALA A 70 0.14 -4.25 3.88
CA ALA A 70 0.61 -3.72 5.15
C ALA A 70 0.49 -4.80 6.24
N ILE A 71 1.59 -5.14 6.88
CA ILE A 71 1.66 -6.07 8.01
C ILE A 71 2.20 -5.30 9.21
N ALA A 72 1.51 -5.37 10.34
CA ALA A 72 1.87 -4.63 11.54
C ALA A 72 2.07 -5.54 12.75
N VAL A 73 2.84 -5.07 13.71
CA VAL A 73 2.86 -5.68 15.04
C VAL A 73 1.53 -5.43 15.78
N GLU A 74 1.12 -6.36 16.63
CA GLU A 74 -0.14 -6.27 17.40
C GLU A 74 -0.23 -5.00 18.26
N ASP A 75 0.91 -4.52 18.75
CA ASP A 75 0.99 -3.32 19.61
C ASP A 75 0.95 -2.00 18.82
N ALA A 76 1.02 -2.04 17.48
CA ALA A 76 0.96 -0.84 16.65
C ALA A 76 -0.36 -0.09 16.83
N LYS A 77 -0.29 1.25 16.78
CA LYS A 77 -1.45 2.14 16.86
C LYS A 77 -1.53 2.99 15.59
N PHE A 78 -2.73 3.19 15.12
CA PHE A 78 -3.02 3.96 13.91
C PHE A 78 -3.94 5.12 14.25
N SER A 79 -3.65 6.34 13.79
CA SER A 79 -4.55 7.48 13.97
C SER A 79 -4.42 8.52 12.87
N ALA A 80 -5.53 9.21 12.59
CA ALA A 80 -5.59 10.45 11.82
C ALA A 80 -5.91 11.61 12.79
N PRO A 81 -4.93 12.10 13.58
CA PRO A 81 -5.16 12.98 14.73
C PRO A 81 -5.33 14.45 14.34
N GLU A 82 -5.39 14.78 13.05
CA GLU A 82 -5.45 16.15 12.53
C GLU A 82 -6.62 16.94 13.12
N ILE A 83 -7.79 16.31 13.26
CA ILE A 83 -9.00 16.96 13.82
C ILE A 83 -8.78 17.46 15.25
N LEU A 84 -7.96 16.79 16.04
CA LEU A 84 -7.65 17.20 17.41
C LEU A 84 -6.79 18.49 17.47
N ARG A 85 -6.30 18.95 16.31
CA ARG A 85 -5.52 20.19 16.13
C ARG A 85 -6.25 21.21 15.24
N GLY A 86 -7.56 21.00 15.00
CA GLY A 86 -8.36 21.90 14.17
C GLY A 86 -8.08 21.78 12.67
N VAL A 87 -7.47 20.68 12.23
CA VAL A 87 -7.16 20.40 10.82
C VAL A 87 -7.91 19.13 10.42
N TRP A 88 -8.31 19.05 9.17
CA TRP A 88 -8.92 17.82 8.63
C TRP A 88 -7.90 17.02 7.81
N PRO A 89 -7.89 15.66 7.88
CA PRO A 89 -6.91 14.81 7.19
C PRO A 89 -7.23 14.67 5.69
N HIS A 90 -7.29 15.77 4.94
CA HIS A 90 -7.74 15.81 3.54
C HIS A 90 -6.96 14.85 2.64
N MET A 91 -5.63 14.90 2.67
CA MET A 91 -4.80 14.07 1.81
C MET A 91 -4.94 12.58 2.15
N VAL A 92 -4.99 12.28 3.44
CA VAL A 92 -5.10 10.92 3.96
C VAL A 92 -6.41 10.26 3.55
N MET A 93 -7.51 11.03 3.46
CA MET A 93 -8.81 10.52 2.99
C MET A 93 -8.73 9.84 1.63
N ALA A 94 -7.90 10.35 0.72
CA ALA A 94 -7.79 9.79 -0.63
C ALA A 94 -7.43 8.30 -0.63
N GLY A 95 -6.53 7.88 0.26
CA GLY A 95 -6.17 6.47 0.45
C GLY A 95 -7.14 5.74 1.37
N LEU A 96 -7.50 6.33 2.52
CA LEU A 96 -8.35 5.67 3.53
C LEU A 96 -9.66 5.16 2.95
N PHE A 97 -10.37 5.97 2.17
CA PHE A 97 -11.67 5.59 1.60
C PHE A 97 -11.58 4.60 0.42
N ARG A 98 -10.37 4.25 0.01
CA ARG A 98 -10.11 3.17 -0.95
C ARG A 98 -9.86 1.82 -0.30
N VAL A 99 -9.39 1.82 0.95
CA VAL A 99 -9.05 0.58 1.67
C VAL A 99 -10.00 0.27 2.82
N MET A 100 -10.65 1.28 3.42
CA MET A 100 -11.55 1.12 4.56
C MET A 100 -13.02 1.26 4.16
N PRO A 101 -13.96 0.56 4.83
CA PRO A 101 -15.38 0.85 4.72
C PRO A 101 -15.66 2.33 5.03
N LYS A 102 -16.49 2.98 4.23
CA LYS A 102 -16.71 4.44 4.30
C LYS A 102 -17.04 4.95 5.71
N ARG A 103 -17.89 4.22 6.46
CA ARG A 103 -18.25 4.62 7.84
C ARG A 103 -17.09 4.51 8.81
N ALA A 104 -16.30 3.45 8.70
CA ALA A 104 -15.12 3.25 9.54
C ALA A 104 -14.06 4.32 9.26
N GLY A 105 -13.76 4.61 7.99
CA GLY A 105 -12.83 5.66 7.60
C GLY A 105 -13.30 7.05 8.05
N LEU A 106 -14.61 7.35 7.96
CA LEU A 106 -15.15 8.62 8.42
C LEU A 106 -15.10 8.75 9.94
N ASP A 107 -15.46 7.71 10.69
CA ASP A 107 -15.37 7.68 12.16
C ASP A 107 -13.91 7.87 12.61
N PHE A 108 -12.97 7.21 11.95
CA PHE A 108 -11.54 7.32 12.19
C PHE A 108 -11.02 8.76 12.02
N CYS A 109 -11.42 9.44 10.94
CA CYS A 109 -11.07 10.84 10.69
C CYS A 109 -11.72 11.80 11.69
N MET A 110 -13.02 11.60 12.01
CA MET A 110 -13.77 12.50 12.89
C MET A 110 -13.34 12.42 14.35
N ARG A 111 -12.94 11.24 14.83
CA ARG A 111 -12.51 11.08 16.21
C ARG A 111 -11.03 11.42 16.40
N GLY A 112 -10.19 11.19 15.39
CA GLY A 112 -8.75 11.38 15.49
C GLY A 112 -8.07 10.52 16.57
N GLN A 113 -8.81 9.58 17.18
CA GLN A 113 -8.31 8.70 18.22
C GLN A 113 -7.56 7.51 17.63
N PRO A 114 -6.52 7.00 18.31
CA PRO A 114 -5.83 5.81 17.85
C PRO A 114 -6.72 4.57 17.93
N ILE A 115 -6.62 3.73 16.90
CA ILE A 115 -7.11 2.36 16.91
C ILE A 115 -5.91 1.41 17.03
N ASP A 116 -6.14 0.20 17.55
CA ASP A 116 -5.12 -0.85 17.60
C ASP A 116 -4.98 -1.58 16.26
N ALA A 117 -3.96 -2.45 16.15
CA ALA A 117 -3.67 -3.20 14.94
C ALA A 117 -4.81 -4.15 14.57
N LYS A 118 -5.44 -4.79 15.55
CA LYS A 118 -6.58 -5.68 15.32
C LYS A 118 -7.77 -4.94 14.71
N LYS A 119 -8.08 -3.74 15.20
CA LYS A 119 -9.14 -2.90 14.63
C LYS A 119 -8.76 -2.38 13.24
N ALA A 120 -7.49 -2.05 13.02
CA ALA A 120 -6.98 -1.65 11.72
C ALA A 120 -7.13 -2.79 10.68
N GLU A 121 -6.87 -4.03 11.08
CA GLU A 121 -7.09 -5.25 10.27
C GLU A 121 -8.58 -5.48 9.99
N GLU A 122 -9.45 -5.43 11.01
CA GLU A 122 -10.91 -5.55 10.84
C GLU A 122 -11.47 -4.52 9.86
N TRP A 123 -10.91 -3.32 9.84
CA TRP A 123 -11.35 -2.23 8.99
C TRP A 123 -10.65 -2.19 7.62
N GLY A 124 -9.75 -3.13 7.34
CA GLY A 124 -9.04 -3.24 6.07
C GLY A 124 -7.96 -2.18 5.86
N LEU A 125 -7.55 -1.48 6.92
CA LEU A 125 -6.43 -0.54 6.85
C LEU A 125 -5.09 -1.26 6.68
N ILE A 126 -4.96 -2.44 7.29
CA ILE A 126 -3.83 -3.36 7.13
C ILE A 126 -4.34 -4.75 6.77
N ASN A 127 -3.46 -5.60 6.23
CA ASN A 127 -3.80 -6.97 5.84
C ASN A 127 -3.73 -7.93 7.02
N GLU A 128 -2.78 -7.74 7.93
CA GLU A 128 -2.50 -8.67 9.01
C GLU A 128 -1.83 -7.97 10.19
N SER A 129 -2.18 -8.39 11.41
CA SER A 129 -1.48 -8.05 12.64
C SER A 129 -0.83 -9.30 13.23
N VAL A 130 0.45 -9.21 13.58
CA VAL A 130 1.26 -10.33 14.05
C VAL A 130 2.00 -9.99 15.35
N PRO A 131 2.36 -11.00 16.17
CA PRO A 131 3.30 -10.78 17.27
C PRO A 131 4.61 -10.14 16.79
N ASN A 132 5.22 -9.30 17.62
CA ASN A 132 6.40 -8.52 17.25
C ASN A 132 7.55 -9.38 16.68
N GLU A 133 7.81 -10.51 17.30
CA GLU A 133 8.84 -11.46 16.88
C GLU A 133 8.54 -12.18 15.56
N LYS A 134 7.33 -12.04 15.03
CA LYS A 134 6.89 -12.67 13.76
C LYS A 134 6.85 -11.70 12.58
N LEU A 135 7.02 -10.41 12.82
CA LEU A 135 6.88 -9.40 11.76
C LEU A 135 7.86 -9.64 10.61
N ASP A 136 9.12 -9.90 10.92
CA ASP A 136 10.16 -10.12 9.90
C ASP A 136 9.86 -11.35 9.06
N ASP A 137 9.51 -12.45 9.70
CA ASP A 137 9.18 -13.71 9.01
C ASP A 137 7.95 -13.57 8.11
N ALA A 138 6.88 -12.90 8.61
CA ALA A 138 5.66 -12.68 7.85
C ALA A 138 5.90 -11.83 6.60
N VAL A 139 6.62 -10.71 6.75
CA VAL A 139 6.96 -9.82 5.64
C VAL A 139 7.89 -10.51 4.64
N GLN A 140 8.93 -11.21 5.12
CA GLN A 140 9.86 -11.93 4.25
C GLN A 140 9.17 -13.03 3.46
N LYS A 141 8.27 -13.79 4.11
CA LYS A 141 7.47 -14.81 3.44
C LYS A 141 6.63 -14.21 2.33
N LEU A 142 5.84 -13.16 2.63
CA LEU A 142 4.99 -12.49 1.64
C LEU A 142 5.82 -11.93 0.47
N ALA A 143 6.94 -11.27 0.78
CA ALA A 143 7.82 -10.71 -0.24
C ALA A 143 8.40 -11.79 -1.15
N SER A 144 8.80 -12.94 -0.59
CA SER A 144 9.30 -14.08 -1.36
C SER A 144 8.20 -14.70 -2.22
N ASP A 145 7.02 -14.92 -1.67
CA ASP A 145 5.88 -15.48 -2.40
C ASP A 145 5.53 -14.60 -3.62
N LEU A 146 5.46 -13.27 -3.44
CA LEU A 146 5.18 -12.33 -4.52
C LEU A 146 6.33 -12.22 -5.53
N ALA A 147 7.58 -12.29 -5.07
CA ALA A 147 8.76 -12.19 -5.93
C ALA A 147 8.94 -13.41 -6.85
N ASN A 148 8.36 -14.56 -6.48
CA ASN A 148 8.40 -15.79 -7.28
C ASN A 148 7.33 -15.84 -8.38
N LEU A 149 6.38 -14.91 -8.38
CA LEU A 149 5.36 -14.81 -9.42
C LEU A 149 5.89 -14.11 -10.68
N ALA A 150 5.19 -14.29 -11.80
CA ALA A 150 5.52 -13.71 -13.09
C ALA A 150 5.60 -12.17 -13.05
N PRO A 151 6.78 -11.56 -13.20
CA PRO A 151 6.97 -10.15 -12.91
C PRO A 151 6.30 -9.22 -13.93
N GLY A 152 6.23 -9.61 -15.18
CA GLY A 152 5.57 -8.85 -16.25
C GLY A 152 4.06 -8.83 -16.02
N THR A 153 3.47 -9.98 -15.78
CA THR A 153 2.02 -10.10 -15.47
C THR A 153 1.67 -9.29 -14.22
N MET A 154 2.49 -9.36 -13.16
CA MET A 154 2.29 -8.57 -11.94
C MET A 154 2.29 -7.06 -12.24
N GLN A 155 3.26 -6.59 -13.01
CA GLN A 155 3.36 -5.17 -13.37
C GLN A 155 2.15 -4.71 -14.19
N PHE A 156 1.74 -5.45 -15.23
CA PHE A 156 0.56 -5.15 -16.05
C PHE A 156 -0.72 -5.12 -15.21
N GLY A 157 -0.87 -6.09 -14.31
CA GLY A 157 -2.03 -6.16 -13.42
C GLY A 157 -2.13 -4.96 -12.47
N LEU A 158 -1.03 -4.56 -11.85
CA LEU A 158 -0.99 -3.41 -10.94
C LEU A 158 -1.18 -2.08 -11.68
N GLU A 159 -0.61 -1.93 -12.89
CA GLU A 159 -0.88 -0.79 -13.76
C GLU A 159 -2.37 -0.70 -14.11
N ALA A 160 -2.97 -1.81 -14.51
CA ALA A 160 -4.39 -1.87 -14.83
C ALA A 160 -5.27 -1.55 -13.61
N TYR A 161 -4.92 -2.08 -12.44
CA TYR A 161 -5.61 -1.79 -11.18
C TYR A 161 -5.61 -0.29 -10.86
N VAL A 162 -4.43 0.36 -10.95
CA VAL A 162 -4.31 1.80 -10.63
C VAL A 162 -5.09 2.64 -11.63
N ASN A 163 -5.01 2.33 -12.91
CA ASN A 163 -5.62 3.14 -13.95
C ASN A 163 -7.16 3.01 -13.98
N GLN A 164 -7.71 1.84 -13.67
CA GLN A 164 -9.16 1.63 -13.65
C GLN A 164 -9.85 2.22 -12.41
N ASP A 165 -9.10 2.56 -11.35
CA ASP A 165 -9.63 3.01 -10.06
C ASP A 165 -10.47 4.32 -10.14
N ALA A 166 -10.26 5.11 -11.19
CA ALA A 166 -11.00 6.35 -11.46
C ALA A 166 -12.05 6.23 -12.59
N MET A 167 -12.23 5.03 -13.18
CA MET A 167 -13.15 4.79 -14.28
C MET A 167 -14.51 4.34 -13.77
N ASP A 168 -15.57 4.73 -14.48
CA ASP A 168 -16.87 4.10 -14.31
C ASP A 168 -16.84 2.66 -14.84
N PHE A 169 -17.78 1.81 -14.38
CA PHE A 169 -17.80 0.38 -14.74
C PHE A 169 -17.80 0.14 -16.25
N ASP A 170 -18.62 0.93 -16.97
CA ASP A 170 -18.77 0.80 -18.43
C ASP A 170 -17.50 1.22 -19.21
N GLU A 171 -16.64 2.02 -18.61
CA GLU A 171 -15.32 2.39 -19.15
C GLU A 171 -14.24 1.40 -18.72
N ALA A 172 -14.29 0.96 -17.44
CA ALA A 172 -13.31 0.04 -16.88
C ALA A 172 -13.31 -1.32 -17.59
N LEU A 173 -14.47 -1.89 -17.88
CA LEU A 173 -14.59 -3.24 -18.43
C LEU A 173 -13.94 -3.37 -19.84
N PRO A 174 -14.18 -2.49 -20.81
CA PRO A 174 -13.48 -2.51 -22.09
C PRO A 174 -11.96 -2.27 -21.94
N TYR A 175 -11.57 -1.35 -21.07
CA TYR A 175 -10.15 -1.10 -20.77
C TYR A 175 -9.46 -2.37 -20.24
N LEU A 176 -10.05 -3.02 -19.23
CA LEU A 176 -9.51 -4.25 -18.65
C LEU A 176 -9.53 -5.42 -19.64
N GLY A 177 -10.52 -5.49 -20.53
CA GLY A 177 -10.55 -6.46 -21.61
C GLY A 177 -9.36 -6.32 -22.55
N LYS A 178 -9.00 -5.09 -22.92
CA LYS A 178 -7.80 -4.81 -23.71
C LYS A 178 -6.52 -5.21 -22.96
N LYS A 179 -6.39 -4.83 -21.68
CA LYS A 179 -5.26 -5.21 -20.83
C LYS A 179 -5.13 -6.72 -20.64
N SER A 180 -6.25 -7.43 -20.52
CA SER A 180 -6.28 -8.89 -20.50
C SER A 180 -5.70 -9.49 -21.79
N ALA A 181 -6.12 -9.03 -22.95
CA ALA A 181 -5.58 -9.50 -24.23
C ALA A 181 -4.07 -9.25 -24.36
N GLU A 182 -3.60 -8.07 -23.95
CA GLU A 182 -2.17 -7.73 -23.91
C GLU A 182 -1.39 -8.69 -22.99
N THR A 183 -1.93 -9.00 -21.81
CA THR A 183 -1.31 -9.94 -20.84
C THR A 183 -1.23 -11.36 -21.41
N PHE A 184 -2.32 -11.86 -22.02
CA PHE A 184 -2.33 -13.19 -22.66
C PHE A 184 -1.34 -13.33 -23.83
N ALA A 185 -1.07 -12.23 -24.54
CA ALA A 185 -0.08 -12.21 -25.61
C ALA A 185 1.37 -12.11 -25.08
N GLY A 186 1.55 -11.82 -23.79
CA GLY A 186 2.86 -11.64 -23.18
C GLY A 186 3.61 -12.95 -22.90
N PRO A 187 4.95 -12.90 -22.79
CA PRO A 187 5.77 -14.09 -22.61
C PRO A 187 5.47 -14.84 -21.31
N ASP A 188 5.20 -14.13 -20.21
CA ASP A 188 4.90 -14.73 -18.91
C ASP A 188 3.64 -15.62 -18.98
N ALA A 189 2.58 -15.14 -19.65
CA ALA A 189 1.34 -15.88 -19.80
C ALA A 189 1.52 -17.09 -20.73
N GLN A 190 2.26 -16.92 -21.83
CA GLN A 190 2.54 -18.03 -22.76
C GLN A 190 3.32 -19.15 -22.07
N GLU A 191 4.37 -18.81 -21.30
CA GLU A 191 5.15 -19.79 -20.54
C GLU A 191 4.29 -20.44 -19.44
N GLY A 192 3.55 -19.64 -18.66
CA GLY A 192 2.70 -20.18 -17.60
C GLY A 192 1.62 -21.12 -18.11
N ILE A 193 0.99 -20.82 -19.25
CA ILE A 193 -0.01 -21.68 -19.90
C ILE A 193 0.65 -22.97 -20.43
N ALA A 194 1.80 -22.87 -21.10
CA ALA A 194 2.53 -24.02 -21.60
C ALA A 194 2.94 -24.95 -20.44
N ALA A 195 3.53 -24.40 -19.39
CA ALA A 195 3.93 -25.15 -18.21
C ALA A 195 2.75 -25.88 -17.55
N PHE A 196 1.59 -25.19 -17.41
CA PHE A 196 0.37 -25.78 -16.90
C PHE A 196 -0.11 -26.97 -17.73
N LEU A 197 -0.15 -26.83 -19.06
CA LEU A 197 -0.58 -27.89 -19.97
C LEU A 197 0.39 -29.09 -19.98
N GLU A 198 1.67 -28.82 -19.82
CA GLU A 198 2.75 -29.81 -19.76
C GLU A 198 2.93 -30.40 -18.34
N LYS A 199 2.21 -29.89 -17.34
CA LYS A 199 2.29 -30.31 -15.92
C LYS A 199 3.71 -30.17 -15.35
N ARG A 200 4.40 -29.10 -15.68
CA ARG A 200 5.71 -28.70 -15.16
C ARG A 200 5.65 -27.35 -14.45
N GLU A 201 6.69 -26.99 -13.75
CA GLU A 201 6.89 -25.63 -13.22
C GLU A 201 7.25 -24.66 -14.38
N PRO A 202 6.72 -23.40 -14.33
CA PRO A 202 7.03 -22.39 -15.33
C PRO A 202 8.43 -21.79 -15.17
#